data_f8e3c94b24a22f8586a611029374d859
#
_entry.id   f8e3c94b24a22f8586a611029374d859
#
_cell.length_a   1.000
_cell.length_b   1.000
_cell.length_c   1.000
_cell.angle_alpha   90.00
_cell.angle_beta   90.00
_cell.angle_gamma   90.00
#
_symmetry.space_group_name_H-M   'P 1'
#
loop_
_entity.id
_entity.type
_entity.pdbx_description
1 polymer ?
#
loop_
_entity_poly.entity_id
_entity_poly.type
_entity_poly.pdbx_seq_one_letter_code
_entity_poly.pdbx_strand_id
1 'polypeptide(L)'
;FGNNKTALFNHFVNYGLKEGRSCSADFNPQAYRAKYTDLQQAFDNDMAAYCRHYVFYGKAEGRDGGGNVPAGTVTSNTAASGTVVTQGNVIGTCTTEYDATVPRAVNVELAAARINGVVVQPGQSFSFSSTILPRTAANGYVVAPIYICGTVGTGIGGGVCQVSSTLYAAMRYAGLPATQRYPHSLPVTYLPEGYDAAIAGTSKDLKFTNTFSQPLLIQASAANGVVTVTLTLQ
;
A
#
# COMPACT_ATOMS: atom_id res chain seq x y z
N PHE A 1 -23.56 -5.17 -6.90
CA PHE A 1 -22.66 -4.39 -6.04
C PHE A 1 -23.26 -3.05 -5.60
N GLY A 2 -24.39 -2.62 -6.18
CA GLY A 2 -25.02 -1.32 -5.88
C GLY A 2 -24.02 -0.16 -6.01
N ASN A 3 -24.04 0.78 -5.05
CA ASN A 3 -23.12 1.92 -5.02
C ASN A 3 -21.80 1.65 -4.26
N ASN A 4 -21.50 0.40 -3.93
CA ASN A 4 -20.25 0.05 -3.24
C ASN A 4 -19.07 0.12 -4.21
N LYS A 5 -18.41 1.27 -4.26
CA LYS A 5 -17.28 1.55 -5.17
C LYS A 5 -16.09 0.62 -4.93
N THR A 6 -15.84 0.27 -3.66
CA THR A 6 -14.74 -0.65 -3.30
C THR A 6 -15.01 -2.06 -3.80
N ALA A 7 -16.25 -2.56 -3.64
CA ALA A 7 -16.64 -3.86 -4.16
C ALA A 7 -16.58 -3.91 -5.69
N LEU A 8 -17.01 -2.84 -6.37
CA LEU A 8 -16.90 -2.69 -7.83
C LEU A 8 -15.44 -2.67 -8.29
N PHE A 9 -14.57 -1.94 -7.60
CA PHE A 9 -13.16 -1.87 -7.91
C PHE A 9 -12.47 -3.24 -7.71
N ASN A 10 -12.73 -3.89 -6.58
CA ASN A 10 -12.17 -5.22 -6.30
C ASN A 10 -12.65 -6.26 -7.31
N HIS A 11 -13.93 -6.24 -7.69
CA HIS A 11 -14.44 -7.11 -8.74
C HIS A 11 -13.75 -6.84 -10.09
N PHE A 12 -13.59 -5.57 -10.43
CA PHE A 12 -12.92 -5.17 -11.67
C PHE A 12 -11.45 -5.67 -11.69
N VAL A 13 -10.71 -5.46 -10.61
CA VAL A 13 -9.30 -5.88 -10.49
C VAL A 13 -9.14 -7.40 -10.54
N ASN A 14 -10.02 -8.14 -9.85
CA ASN A 14 -9.91 -9.60 -9.74
C ASN A 14 -10.45 -10.36 -10.95
N TYR A 15 -11.46 -9.81 -11.63
CA TYR A 15 -12.18 -10.46 -12.72
C TYR A 15 -12.21 -9.62 -14.01
N GLY A 16 -12.59 -8.35 -13.90
CA GLY A 16 -12.81 -7.48 -15.05
C GLY A 16 -11.58 -7.29 -15.93
N LEU A 17 -10.38 -7.22 -15.33
CA LEU A 17 -9.11 -7.13 -16.08
C LEU A 17 -8.81 -8.39 -16.88
N LYS A 18 -9.09 -9.57 -16.31
CA LYS A 18 -8.95 -10.87 -16.99
C LYS A 18 -9.97 -11.01 -18.13
N GLU A 19 -11.13 -10.39 -17.98
CA GLU A 19 -12.18 -10.32 -19.00
C GLU A 19 -11.93 -9.24 -20.06
N GLY A 20 -10.81 -8.51 -19.97
CA GLY A 20 -10.44 -7.45 -20.91
C GLY A 20 -11.26 -6.16 -20.76
N ARG A 21 -11.94 -5.96 -19.63
CA ARG A 21 -12.71 -4.75 -19.37
C ARG A 21 -11.79 -3.57 -19.09
N SER A 22 -12.14 -2.40 -19.62
CA SER A 22 -11.51 -1.12 -19.29
C SER A 22 -12.15 -0.50 -18.05
N CYS A 23 -11.35 0.14 -17.18
CA CYS A 23 -11.87 0.84 -15.99
C CYS A 23 -12.39 2.25 -16.29
N SER A 24 -12.04 2.83 -17.42
CA SER A 24 -12.56 4.10 -17.92
C SER A 24 -12.32 4.22 -19.42
N ALA A 25 -13.03 5.15 -20.08
CA ALA A 25 -12.81 5.44 -21.49
C ALA A 25 -11.39 5.98 -21.77
N ASP A 26 -10.76 6.58 -20.75
CA ASP A 26 -9.47 7.26 -20.85
C ASP A 26 -8.28 6.33 -20.54
N PHE A 27 -8.55 5.04 -20.23
CA PHE A 27 -7.50 4.14 -19.77
C PHE A 27 -7.66 2.73 -20.29
N ASN A 28 -6.60 2.25 -20.94
CA ASN A 28 -6.44 0.86 -21.37
C ASN A 28 -5.14 0.30 -20.73
N PRO A 29 -5.21 -0.66 -19.81
CA PRO A 29 -4.03 -1.15 -19.09
C PRO A 29 -2.99 -1.81 -19.98
N GLN A 30 -3.40 -2.48 -21.07
CA GLN A 30 -2.49 -3.12 -22.02
C GLN A 30 -1.75 -2.08 -22.86
N ALA A 31 -2.46 -1.05 -23.36
CA ALA A 31 -1.85 0.05 -24.08
C ALA A 31 -0.92 0.87 -23.18
N TYR A 32 -1.31 1.09 -21.93
CA TYR A 32 -0.50 1.76 -20.92
C TYR A 32 0.78 0.97 -20.63
N ARG A 33 0.68 -0.35 -20.42
CA ARG A 33 1.84 -1.24 -20.28
C ARG A 33 2.78 -1.13 -21.48
N ALA A 34 2.25 -1.24 -22.69
CA ALA A 34 3.06 -1.20 -23.90
C ALA A 34 3.84 0.12 -24.07
N LYS A 35 3.29 1.22 -23.54
CA LYS A 35 3.85 2.56 -23.67
C LYS A 35 4.96 2.89 -22.65
N TYR A 36 4.90 2.31 -21.45
CA TYR A 36 5.78 2.66 -20.34
C TYR A 36 6.66 1.48 -19.92
N THR A 37 7.89 1.44 -20.47
CA THR A 37 8.86 0.35 -20.23
C THR A 37 9.38 0.33 -18.79
N ASP A 38 9.43 1.48 -18.11
CA ASP A 38 9.73 1.59 -16.69
C ASP A 38 8.73 0.82 -15.82
N LEU A 39 7.45 0.85 -16.19
CA LEU A 39 6.41 0.12 -15.49
C LEU A 39 6.41 -1.37 -15.85
N GLN A 40 6.89 -1.76 -17.03
CA GLN A 40 7.03 -3.18 -17.39
C GLN A 40 8.02 -3.90 -16.49
N GLN A 41 9.11 -3.24 -16.12
CA GLN A 41 10.10 -3.78 -15.19
C GLN A 41 9.55 -3.92 -13.77
N ALA A 42 8.65 -3.00 -13.36
CA ALA A 42 8.08 -2.97 -12.02
C ALA A 42 6.87 -3.91 -11.84
N PHE A 43 6.05 -4.08 -12.88
CA PHE A 43 4.73 -4.74 -12.76
C PHE A 43 4.58 -6.00 -13.63
N ASP A 44 5.52 -6.29 -14.52
CA ASP A 44 5.51 -7.43 -15.45
C ASP A 44 4.12 -7.61 -16.12
N ASN A 45 3.39 -8.66 -15.79
CA ASN A 45 2.06 -8.97 -16.31
C ASN A 45 0.91 -8.61 -15.35
N ASP A 46 1.18 -7.91 -14.22
CA ASP A 46 0.14 -7.49 -13.27
C ASP A 46 -0.66 -6.28 -13.79
N MET A 47 -1.69 -6.56 -14.60
CA MET A 47 -2.59 -5.52 -15.16
C MET A 47 -3.29 -4.70 -14.08
N ALA A 48 -3.48 -5.25 -12.88
CA ALA A 48 -4.06 -4.54 -11.75
C ALA A 48 -3.10 -3.46 -11.22
N ALA A 49 -1.80 -3.73 -11.23
CA ALA A 49 -0.78 -2.75 -10.86
C ALA A 49 -0.76 -1.56 -11.84
N TYR A 50 -0.88 -1.81 -13.15
CA TYR A 50 -0.97 -0.73 -14.16
C TYR A 50 -2.22 0.13 -13.96
N CYS A 51 -3.37 -0.46 -13.66
CA CYS A 51 -4.59 0.28 -13.35
C CYS A 51 -4.41 1.17 -12.13
N ARG A 52 -3.88 0.61 -11.05
CA ARG A 52 -3.61 1.36 -9.81
C ARG A 52 -2.61 2.48 -10.06
N HIS A 53 -1.51 2.19 -10.75
CA HIS A 53 -0.52 3.20 -11.10
C HIS A 53 -1.16 4.37 -11.85
N TYR A 54 -1.95 4.10 -12.89
CA TYR A 54 -2.59 5.16 -13.67
C TYR A 54 -3.55 6.01 -12.83
N VAL A 55 -4.39 5.38 -12.00
CA VAL A 55 -5.38 6.08 -11.17
C VAL A 55 -4.71 6.97 -10.12
N PHE A 56 -3.68 6.46 -9.46
CA PHE A 56 -3.07 7.15 -8.32
C PHE A 56 -1.89 8.06 -8.70
N TYR A 57 -1.20 7.76 -9.81
CA TYR A 57 0.03 8.46 -10.20
C TYR A 57 -0.01 8.91 -11.65
N GLY A 58 -0.26 8.00 -12.59
CA GLY A 58 -0.11 8.24 -14.02
C GLY A 58 -0.89 9.46 -14.52
N LYS A 59 -2.08 9.72 -13.98
CA LYS A 59 -2.85 10.93 -14.28
C LYS A 59 -2.16 12.20 -13.78
N ALA A 60 -1.64 12.17 -12.55
CA ALA A 60 -0.93 13.31 -11.96
C ALA A 60 0.43 13.56 -12.63
N GLU A 61 1.08 12.50 -13.11
CA GLU A 61 2.33 12.56 -13.89
C GLU A 61 2.09 12.98 -15.36
N GLY A 62 0.83 13.19 -15.77
CA GLY A 62 0.49 13.50 -17.16
C GLY A 62 0.70 12.33 -18.13
N ARG A 63 0.79 11.09 -17.62
CA ARG A 63 0.94 9.91 -18.49
C ARG A 63 -0.35 9.63 -19.26
N ASP A 64 -0.20 9.34 -20.54
CA ASP A 64 -1.31 8.95 -21.40
C ASP A 64 -1.78 7.54 -21.06
N GLY A 65 -3.05 7.42 -20.66
CA GLY A 65 -3.69 6.16 -20.28
C GLY A 65 -3.90 5.16 -21.41
N GLY A 66 -3.59 5.53 -22.65
CA GLY A 66 -3.80 4.66 -23.83
C GLY A 66 -5.26 4.48 -24.22
N GLY A 67 -6.19 5.27 -23.65
CA GLY A 67 -7.58 5.39 -24.10
C GLY A 67 -7.72 6.42 -25.23
N ASN A 68 -8.83 6.37 -25.97
CA ASN A 68 -9.14 7.38 -26.98
C ASN A 68 -9.49 8.70 -26.32
N VAL A 69 -8.52 9.61 -26.13
CA VAL A 69 -8.81 11.00 -25.75
C VAL A 69 -8.50 11.92 -26.92
N PRO A 70 -9.44 12.73 -27.39
CA PRO A 70 -9.11 13.82 -28.31
C PRO A 70 -8.16 14.79 -27.62
N ALA A 71 -7.07 15.17 -28.29
CA ALA A 71 -6.09 16.12 -27.81
C ALA A 71 -6.76 17.47 -27.45
N GLY A 72 -6.80 17.82 -26.18
CA GLY A 72 -7.34 19.08 -25.65
C GLY A 72 -6.42 19.62 -24.57
N THR A 73 -5.61 20.56 -24.96
CA THR A 73 -5.02 21.72 -24.25
C THR A 73 -4.63 21.56 -22.77
N VAL A 74 -3.34 21.42 -22.53
CA VAL A 74 -2.68 21.66 -21.24
C VAL A 74 -2.65 23.17 -20.97
N THR A 75 -3.44 23.66 -20.03
CA THR A 75 -3.22 24.98 -19.42
C THR A 75 -2.32 24.83 -18.20
N SER A 76 -1.11 25.34 -18.34
CA SER A 76 -0.17 25.59 -17.24
C SER A 76 -0.75 26.68 -16.32
N ASN A 77 -0.97 26.37 -15.04
CA ASN A 77 -1.20 27.37 -14.01
C ASN A 77 0.05 27.55 -13.16
N THR A 78 0.60 28.73 -13.30
CA THR A 78 1.77 29.30 -12.61
C THR A 78 1.38 29.73 -11.19
N ALA A 79 2.19 29.33 -10.23
CA ALA A 79 2.63 29.98 -8.99
C ALA A 79 1.63 30.69 -8.06
N ALA A 80 1.55 30.20 -6.84
CA ALA A 80 1.50 31.05 -5.66
C ALA A 80 2.55 30.57 -4.65
N SER A 81 3.40 31.52 -4.23
CA SER A 81 4.50 31.40 -3.29
C SER A 81 4.01 30.98 -1.90
N GLY A 82 4.57 29.92 -1.37
CA GLY A 82 4.39 29.48 0.01
C GLY A 82 5.42 28.40 0.30
N THR A 83 6.25 28.60 1.29
CA THR A 83 7.22 27.74 1.95
C THR A 83 7.49 26.40 1.28
N VAL A 84 8.68 26.23 0.69
CA VAL A 84 9.15 24.99 0.08
C VAL A 84 9.27 23.93 1.19
N VAL A 85 8.20 23.21 1.44
CA VAL A 85 8.29 21.84 1.93
C VAL A 85 8.78 21.06 0.73
N THR A 86 9.99 20.57 0.74
CA THR A 86 10.50 19.61 -0.24
C THR A 86 9.52 18.44 -0.27
N GLN A 87 8.61 18.44 -1.25
CA GLN A 87 7.74 17.30 -1.51
C GLN A 87 8.67 16.20 -2.03
N GLY A 88 9.03 15.27 -1.14
CA GLY A 88 9.80 14.10 -1.52
C GLY A 88 9.03 13.31 -2.60
N ASN A 89 9.76 12.62 -3.48
CA ASN A 89 9.17 11.84 -4.55
C ASN A 89 8.44 10.61 -3.96
N VAL A 90 7.11 10.57 -4.04
CA VAL A 90 6.30 9.42 -3.65
C VAL A 90 6.55 8.29 -4.64
N ILE A 91 7.07 7.16 -4.17
CA ILE A 91 7.40 5.98 -4.98
C ILE A 91 6.43 4.81 -4.81
N GLY A 92 5.64 4.81 -3.75
CA GLY A 92 4.64 3.77 -3.52
C GLY A 92 3.64 4.18 -2.44
N THR A 93 2.37 3.86 -2.65
CA THR A 93 1.33 4.04 -1.63
C THR A 93 0.31 2.91 -1.69
N CYS A 94 -0.26 2.57 -0.54
CA CYS A 94 -1.35 1.61 -0.44
C CYS A 94 -2.32 2.04 0.65
N THR A 95 -3.61 1.78 0.42
CA THR A 95 -4.69 2.05 1.36
C THR A 95 -5.52 0.79 1.57
N THR A 96 -5.86 0.48 2.83
CA THR A 96 -6.74 -0.61 3.21
C THR A 96 -7.79 -0.15 4.20
N GLU A 97 -8.97 -0.77 4.21
CA GLU A 97 -10.07 -0.42 5.09
C GLU A 97 -10.14 -1.36 6.30
N TYR A 98 -10.54 -0.84 7.46
CA TYR A 98 -10.80 -1.61 8.68
C TYR A 98 -12.05 -1.10 9.37
N ASP A 99 -12.68 -1.92 10.19
CA ASP A 99 -13.79 -1.51 11.04
C ASP A 99 -13.24 -0.71 12.24
N ALA A 100 -13.52 0.60 12.27
CA ALA A 100 -13.09 1.50 13.34
C ALA A 100 -13.88 1.33 14.66
N THR A 101 -14.97 0.57 14.65
CA THR A 101 -15.85 0.40 15.82
C THR A 101 -15.43 -0.74 16.75
N VAL A 102 -14.51 -1.59 16.32
CA VAL A 102 -14.06 -2.77 17.08
C VAL A 102 -12.71 -2.55 17.75
N PRO A 103 -12.40 -3.23 18.89
CA PRO A 103 -11.13 -3.03 19.61
C PRO A 103 -9.86 -3.20 18.77
N ARG A 104 -9.94 -4.01 17.71
CA ARG A 104 -8.85 -4.21 16.73
C ARG A 104 -8.35 -2.89 16.12
N ALA A 105 -9.22 -1.90 15.98
CA ALA A 105 -8.89 -0.58 15.41
C ALA A 105 -7.76 0.11 16.19
N VAL A 106 -7.78 0.05 17.53
CA VAL A 106 -6.75 0.61 18.40
C VAL A 106 -5.36 0.08 18.04
N ASN A 107 -5.24 -1.22 17.79
CA ASN A 107 -3.96 -1.84 17.42
C ASN A 107 -3.48 -1.44 16.03
N VAL A 108 -4.40 -1.28 15.09
CA VAL A 108 -4.12 -0.80 13.72
C VAL A 108 -3.60 0.62 13.75
N GLU A 109 -4.31 1.51 14.43
CA GLU A 109 -3.97 2.93 14.57
C GLU A 109 -2.62 3.11 15.28
N LEU A 110 -2.40 2.38 16.37
CA LEU A 110 -1.14 2.41 17.10
C LEU A 110 0.04 1.89 16.27
N ALA A 111 -0.13 0.80 15.54
CA ALA A 111 0.93 0.27 14.68
C ALA A 111 1.27 1.22 13.52
N ALA A 112 0.26 1.84 12.91
CA ALA A 112 0.46 2.87 11.88
C ALA A 112 1.21 4.07 12.44
N ALA A 113 0.81 4.58 13.62
CA ALA A 113 1.49 5.70 14.28
C ALA A 113 2.96 5.40 14.58
N ARG A 114 3.30 4.15 14.96
CA ARG A 114 4.68 3.76 15.28
C ARG A 114 5.62 3.66 14.07
N ILE A 115 5.11 3.34 12.90
CA ILE A 115 5.92 3.32 11.68
C ILE A 115 5.92 4.66 10.95
N ASN A 116 5.00 5.56 11.32
CA ASN A 116 4.92 6.88 10.68
C ASN A 116 6.14 7.73 11.00
N GLY A 117 6.72 8.35 9.97
CA GLY A 117 7.88 9.22 10.10
C GLY A 117 9.23 8.48 10.18
N VAL A 118 9.25 7.15 10.08
CA VAL A 118 10.50 6.39 10.04
C VAL A 118 11.24 6.69 8.75
N VAL A 119 12.50 7.11 8.86
CA VAL A 119 13.42 7.31 7.73
C VAL A 119 14.42 6.18 7.69
N VAL A 120 14.50 5.49 6.55
CA VAL A 120 15.44 4.39 6.31
C VAL A 120 16.52 4.90 5.36
N GLN A 121 17.76 5.02 5.86
CA GLN A 121 18.88 5.52 5.07
C GLN A 121 19.25 4.56 3.92
N PRO A 122 19.93 5.02 2.85
CA PRO A 122 20.45 4.13 1.81
C PRO A 122 21.27 2.97 2.41
N GLY A 123 20.95 1.75 2.00
CA GLY A 123 21.58 0.52 2.53
C GLY A 123 21.12 0.09 3.93
N GLN A 124 20.35 0.91 4.64
CA GLN A 124 19.81 0.54 5.96
C GLN A 124 18.66 -0.44 5.82
N SER A 125 18.55 -1.36 6.79
CA SER A 125 17.42 -2.30 6.88
C SER A 125 16.36 -1.80 7.85
N PHE A 126 15.10 -2.01 7.49
CA PHE A 126 13.91 -1.78 8.31
C PHE A 126 13.33 -3.12 8.78
N SER A 127 12.81 -3.14 10.00
CA SER A 127 12.05 -4.27 10.59
C SER A 127 10.75 -3.73 11.16
N PHE A 128 9.63 -4.22 10.64
CA PHE A 128 8.31 -3.84 11.11
C PHE A 128 8.09 -4.25 12.56
N SER A 129 8.41 -5.51 12.91
CA SER A 129 8.26 -6.03 14.27
C SER A 129 9.08 -5.21 15.27
N SER A 130 10.36 -4.92 14.98
CA SER A 130 11.20 -4.13 15.87
C SER A 130 10.66 -2.73 16.12
N THR A 131 10.05 -2.12 15.10
CA THR A 131 9.47 -0.77 15.19
C THR A 131 8.22 -0.71 16.07
N ILE A 132 7.37 -1.77 16.02
CA ILE A 132 6.09 -1.78 16.73
C ILE A 132 6.14 -2.49 18.09
N LEU A 133 7.23 -3.20 18.43
CA LEU A 133 7.40 -3.91 19.72
C LEU A 133 7.75 -2.95 20.86
N PRO A 134 7.53 -3.36 22.13
CA PRO A 134 6.77 -4.54 22.55
C PRO A 134 5.25 -4.32 22.44
N ARG A 135 4.54 -5.31 21.96
CA ARG A 135 3.06 -5.31 21.89
C ARG A 135 2.49 -5.77 23.22
N THR A 136 2.31 -4.85 24.14
CA THR A 136 1.77 -5.07 25.49
C THR A 136 0.64 -4.08 25.79
N ALA A 137 -0.20 -4.41 26.76
CA ALA A 137 -1.23 -3.49 27.24
C ALA A 137 -0.65 -2.18 27.77
N ALA A 138 0.52 -2.24 28.44
CA ALA A 138 1.22 -1.04 28.92
C ALA A 138 1.63 -0.09 27.79
N ASN A 139 1.83 -0.61 26.56
CA ASN A 139 2.13 0.17 25.38
C ASN A 139 0.88 0.52 24.56
N GLY A 140 -0.31 0.33 25.10
CA GLY A 140 -1.58 0.71 24.47
C GLY A 140 -2.19 -0.34 23.59
N TYR A 141 -1.57 -1.52 23.42
CA TYR A 141 -2.17 -2.58 22.61
C TYR A 141 -3.28 -3.31 23.38
N VAL A 142 -4.36 -3.64 22.68
CA VAL A 142 -5.52 -4.32 23.23
C VAL A 142 -5.66 -5.74 22.70
N VAL A 143 -6.44 -6.56 23.40
CA VAL A 143 -6.82 -7.91 22.93
C VAL A 143 -7.78 -7.78 21.76
N ALA A 144 -7.48 -8.52 20.67
CA ALA A 144 -8.31 -8.55 19.48
C ALA A 144 -8.13 -9.91 18.75
N PRO A 145 -8.96 -10.23 17.75
CA PRO A 145 -8.82 -11.44 16.96
C PRO A 145 -7.44 -11.54 16.29
N ILE A 146 -6.84 -12.74 16.36
CA ILE A 146 -5.57 -13.11 15.71
C ILE A 146 -5.73 -14.46 15.00
N TYR A 147 -4.90 -14.72 13.98
CA TYR A 147 -4.80 -16.04 13.37
C TYR A 147 -3.74 -16.88 14.08
N ILE A 148 -4.14 -18.06 14.58
CA ILE A 148 -3.26 -19.02 15.24
C ILE A 148 -3.44 -20.38 14.58
N CYS A 149 -2.39 -20.91 13.96
CA CYS A 149 -2.37 -22.26 13.37
C CYS A 149 -3.58 -22.55 12.46
N GLY A 150 -3.99 -21.58 11.62
CA GLY A 150 -5.13 -21.76 10.71
C GLY A 150 -6.50 -21.57 11.32
N THR A 151 -6.58 -21.14 12.60
CA THR A 151 -7.82 -20.82 13.30
C THR A 151 -7.83 -19.38 13.78
N VAL A 152 -9.01 -18.87 14.15
CA VAL A 152 -9.19 -17.56 14.75
C VAL A 152 -9.17 -17.70 16.27
N GLY A 153 -8.24 -17.02 16.92
CA GLY A 153 -8.17 -16.87 18.37
C GLY A 153 -8.16 -15.40 18.78
N THR A 154 -7.79 -15.12 20.03
CA THR A 154 -7.62 -13.73 20.53
C THR A 154 -6.24 -13.55 21.14
N GLY A 155 -5.71 -12.35 21.01
CA GLY A 155 -4.39 -11.99 21.57
C GLY A 155 -4.14 -10.49 21.53
N ILE A 156 -3.17 -10.03 22.32
CA ILE A 156 -2.76 -8.62 22.35
C ILE A 156 -2.12 -8.26 20.99
N GLY A 157 -2.56 -7.15 20.40
CA GLY A 157 -2.02 -6.65 19.13
C GLY A 157 -2.67 -7.28 17.90
N GLY A 158 -3.82 -7.97 18.02
CA GLY A 158 -4.59 -8.42 16.87
C GLY A 158 -4.94 -7.24 15.96
N GLY A 159 -4.64 -7.35 14.66
CA GLY A 159 -4.85 -6.30 13.67
C GLY A 159 -3.58 -5.67 13.10
N VAL A 160 -2.44 -5.72 13.79
CA VAL A 160 -1.17 -5.10 13.30
C VAL A 160 -0.71 -5.64 11.95
N CYS A 161 -1.06 -6.89 11.60
CA CYS A 161 -0.77 -7.48 10.30
C CYS A 161 -1.42 -6.73 9.13
N GLN A 162 -2.49 -5.99 9.35
CA GLN A 162 -3.06 -5.16 8.29
C GLN A 162 -2.11 -4.00 7.94
N VAL A 163 -1.49 -3.37 8.93
CA VAL A 163 -0.53 -2.29 8.69
C VAL A 163 0.73 -2.80 8.00
N SER A 164 1.28 -3.96 8.43
CA SER A 164 2.42 -4.58 7.74
C SER A 164 2.10 -5.00 6.31
N SER A 165 0.88 -5.50 6.07
CA SER A 165 0.42 -5.86 4.73
C SER A 165 0.24 -4.63 3.84
N THR A 166 -0.32 -3.53 4.38
CA THR A 166 -0.45 -2.25 3.66
C THR A 166 0.92 -1.68 3.31
N LEU A 167 1.89 -1.73 4.24
CA LEU A 167 3.28 -1.36 3.97
C LEU A 167 3.89 -2.25 2.89
N TYR A 168 3.72 -3.58 2.98
CA TYR A 168 4.26 -4.50 1.99
C TYR A 168 3.67 -4.26 0.60
N ALA A 169 2.38 -3.96 0.50
CA ALA A 169 1.74 -3.59 -0.76
C ALA A 169 2.32 -2.28 -1.32
N ALA A 170 2.55 -1.25 -0.47
CA ALA A 170 3.21 -0.01 -0.87
C ALA A 170 4.65 -0.26 -1.35
N MET A 171 5.40 -1.15 -0.68
CA MET A 171 6.75 -1.58 -1.11
C MET A 171 6.72 -2.23 -2.50
N ARG A 172 5.77 -3.13 -2.75
CA ARG A 172 5.61 -3.77 -4.07
C ARG A 172 5.33 -2.75 -5.17
N TYR A 173 4.52 -1.73 -4.87
CA TYR A 173 4.24 -0.65 -5.83
C TYR A 173 5.46 0.25 -6.07
N ALA A 174 6.34 0.38 -5.06
CA ALA A 174 7.60 1.10 -5.17
C ALA A 174 8.72 0.30 -5.85
N GLY A 175 8.50 -0.97 -6.22
CA GLY A 175 9.56 -1.87 -6.67
C GLY A 175 10.59 -2.22 -5.59
N LEU A 176 10.27 -2.00 -4.31
CA LEU A 176 11.17 -2.26 -3.18
C LEU A 176 10.99 -3.71 -2.70
N PRO A 177 11.99 -4.59 -2.87
CA PRO A 177 11.87 -5.98 -2.49
C PRO A 177 11.92 -6.15 -0.96
N ALA A 178 11.09 -7.07 -0.44
CA ALA A 178 11.20 -7.49 0.94
C ALA A 178 12.39 -8.47 1.10
N THR A 179 13.21 -8.28 2.14
CA THR A 179 14.25 -9.22 2.54
C THR A 179 13.71 -10.33 3.43
N GLN A 180 12.56 -10.06 4.10
CA GLN A 180 11.80 -11.05 4.87
C GLN A 180 10.31 -10.74 4.77
N ARG A 181 9.50 -11.74 4.42
CA ARG A 181 8.03 -11.65 4.37
C ARG A 181 7.43 -13.03 4.55
N TYR A 182 6.34 -13.11 5.27
CA TYR A 182 5.55 -14.35 5.46
C TYR A 182 4.10 -14.11 5.02
N PRO A 183 3.50 -15.03 4.24
CA PRO A 183 2.08 -14.97 3.97
C PRO A 183 1.26 -15.36 5.21
N HIS A 184 0.00 -14.90 5.25
CA HIS A 184 -0.95 -15.43 6.23
C HIS A 184 -1.32 -16.87 5.89
N SER A 185 -1.67 -17.65 6.91
CA SER A 185 -2.17 -19.02 6.74
C SER A 185 -3.62 -19.08 6.24
N LEU A 186 -4.35 -17.98 6.33
CA LEU A 186 -5.70 -17.80 5.82
C LEU A 186 -5.75 -16.55 4.95
N PRO A 187 -6.59 -16.51 3.89
CA PRO A 187 -6.74 -15.32 3.07
C PRO A 187 -7.13 -14.10 3.89
N VAL A 188 -6.52 -12.95 3.59
CA VAL A 188 -6.95 -11.65 4.11
C VAL A 188 -7.96 -11.03 3.15
N THR A 189 -8.91 -10.24 3.68
CA THR A 189 -10.01 -9.67 2.88
C THR A 189 -9.71 -8.24 2.39
N TYR A 190 -8.71 -7.59 2.96
CA TYR A 190 -8.38 -6.18 2.71
C TYR A 190 -7.32 -5.95 1.61
N LEU A 191 -6.68 -7.02 1.10
CA LEU A 191 -5.71 -6.98 0.00
C LEU A 191 -5.85 -8.21 -0.89
N PRO A 192 -5.42 -8.13 -2.16
CA PRO A 192 -5.31 -9.29 -3.03
C PRO A 192 -4.32 -10.33 -2.48
N GLU A 193 -4.49 -11.59 -2.88
CA GLU A 193 -3.56 -12.66 -2.55
C GLU A 193 -2.13 -12.31 -2.96
N GLY A 194 -1.17 -12.61 -2.08
CA GLY A 194 0.25 -12.32 -2.29
C GLY A 194 0.68 -10.89 -1.95
N TYR A 195 -0.25 -10.01 -1.54
CA TYR A 195 0.06 -8.65 -1.09
C TYR A 195 0.04 -8.49 0.44
N ASP A 196 -0.14 -9.57 1.16
CA ASP A 196 -0.18 -9.62 2.61
C ASP A 196 1.21 -9.88 3.23
N ALA A 197 1.39 -9.47 4.49
CA ALA A 197 2.57 -9.75 5.28
C ALA A 197 2.18 -10.06 6.73
N ALA A 198 2.30 -11.32 7.12
CA ALA A 198 1.99 -11.78 8.47
C ALA A 198 3.11 -11.46 9.45
N ILE A 199 2.73 -10.96 10.64
CA ILE A 199 3.63 -10.66 11.76
C ILE A 199 3.25 -11.55 12.94
N ALA A 200 4.23 -12.24 13.55
CA ALA A 200 3.98 -13.08 14.72
C ALA A 200 5.19 -13.06 15.67
N GLY A 201 5.03 -12.43 16.83
CA GLY A 201 6.08 -12.33 17.84
C GLY A 201 7.39 -11.83 17.24
N THR A 202 8.45 -12.63 17.41
CA THR A 202 9.77 -12.44 16.78
C THR A 202 10.00 -13.41 15.62
N SER A 203 9.05 -14.36 15.37
CA SER A 203 9.22 -15.45 14.40
C SER A 203 8.84 -15.07 12.97
N LYS A 204 7.87 -14.15 12.81
CA LYS A 204 7.44 -13.64 11.50
C LYS A 204 7.53 -12.12 11.49
N ASP A 205 8.26 -11.59 10.50
CA ASP A 205 8.47 -10.16 10.36
C ASP A 205 8.36 -9.74 8.88
N LEU A 206 8.13 -8.46 8.68
CA LEU A 206 8.33 -7.80 7.39
C LEU A 206 9.61 -6.97 7.48
N LYS A 207 10.59 -7.32 6.64
CA LYS A 207 11.85 -6.58 6.55
C LYS A 207 12.16 -6.21 5.12
N PHE A 208 12.84 -5.08 4.95
CA PHE A 208 13.43 -4.67 3.69
C PHE A 208 14.72 -3.89 3.95
N THR A 209 15.54 -3.74 2.91
CA THR A 209 16.68 -2.82 2.90
C THR A 209 16.39 -1.72 1.91
N ASN A 210 16.64 -0.46 2.27
CA ASN A 210 16.53 0.64 1.33
C ASN A 210 17.60 0.50 0.24
N THR A 211 17.20 0.10 -0.96
CA THR A 211 18.07 -0.08 -2.13
C THR A 211 18.22 1.18 -2.98
N PHE A 212 17.49 2.25 -2.63
CA PHE A 212 17.61 3.54 -3.30
C PHE A 212 18.83 4.32 -2.80
N SER A 213 19.29 5.27 -3.61
CA SER A 213 20.40 6.17 -3.26
C SER A 213 20.00 7.34 -2.35
N GLN A 214 18.70 7.49 -2.06
CA GLN A 214 18.10 8.54 -1.24
C GLN A 214 17.48 7.94 0.02
N PRO A 215 17.36 8.72 1.13
CA PRO A 215 16.61 8.29 2.30
C PRO A 215 15.15 7.99 1.93
N LEU A 216 14.60 6.90 2.48
CA LEU A 216 13.23 6.48 2.29
C LEU A 216 12.41 6.80 3.53
N LEU A 217 11.45 7.70 3.40
CA LEU A 217 10.50 8.04 4.45
C LEU A 217 9.27 7.14 4.36
N ILE A 218 8.91 6.51 5.47
CA ILE A 218 7.64 5.80 5.64
C ILE A 218 6.65 6.77 6.29
N GLN A 219 5.58 7.11 5.58
CA GLN A 219 4.45 7.86 6.10
C GLN A 219 3.29 6.90 6.28
N ALA A 220 2.69 6.87 7.45
CA ALA A 220 1.56 6.00 7.74
C ALA A 220 0.50 6.74 8.54
N SER A 221 -0.76 6.55 8.18
CA SER A 221 -1.90 7.04 8.92
C SER A 221 -2.97 5.96 9.02
N ALA A 222 -3.66 5.92 10.15
CA ALA A 222 -4.84 5.08 10.32
C ALA A 222 -5.87 5.88 11.12
N ALA A 223 -7.00 6.18 10.50
CA ALA A 223 -8.11 6.92 11.09
C ALA A 223 -9.39 6.63 10.32
N ASN A 224 -10.53 6.74 11.00
CA ASN A 224 -11.86 6.62 10.38
C ASN A 224 -12.05 5.35 9.55
N GLY A 225 -11.46 4.23 9.97
CA GLY A 225 -11.57 2.96 9.26
C GLY A 225 -10.64 2.80 8.05
N VAL A 226 -9.69 3.70 7.85
CA VAL A 226 -8.77 3.67 6.70
C VAL A 226 -7.32 3.70 7.16
N VAL A 227 -6.50 2.75 6.69
CA VAL A 227 -5.04 2.76 6.81
C VAL A 227 -4.44 3.17 5.49
N THR A 228 -3.56 4.15 5.50
CA THR A 228 -2.75 4.53 4.32
C THR A 228 -1.28 4.47 4.69
N VAL A 229 -0.47 3.85 3.85
CA VAL A 229 1.00 3.87 3.94
C VAL A 229 1.56 4.39 2.62
N THR A 230 2.45 5.38 2.73
CA THR A 230 3.13 6.02 1.59
C THR A 230 4.64 5.94 1.79
N LEU A 231 5.36 5.60 0.75
CA LEU A 231 6.81 5.58 0.67
C LEU A 231 7.29 6.75 -0.18
N THR A 232 8.19 7.57 0.39
CA THR A 232 8.66 8.80 -0.24
C THR A 232 10.18 8.86 -0.18
N LEU A 233 10.84 9.13 -1.31
CA LEU A 233 12.28 9.44 -1.36
C LEU A 233 12.49 10.91 -0.99
N GLN A 234 13.47 11.18 -0.12
CA GLN A 234 13.80 12.52 0.39
C GLN A 234 15.08 13.09 -0.23
#